data_13a38780a038e48e8399d0c126538ec5
#
_entry.id   13a38780a038e48e8399d0c126538ec5
#
_cell.length_a   1.000
_cell.length_b   1.000
_cell.length_c   1.000
_cell.angle_alpha   90.00
_cell.angle_beta   90.00
_cell.angle_gamma   90.00
#
_symmetry.space_group_name_H-M   'P 1'
#
loop_
_entity.id
_entity.type
_entity.pdbx_description
1 polymer ?
#
loop_
_entity_poly.entity_id
_entity_poly.type
_entity_poly.pdbx_seq_one_letter_code
_entity_poly.pdbx_strand_id
1 'polypeptide(L)'
;CSKAFTTMVAGQLCDEGKMTWDTPVKQLMPDFKMMDKYAEEHVTPRDMACHRTGLCRHDVMRTFVREDRADLVRRIAYFPPAFGFREKYSYQNQMYVALGYLCERLTGKTWEELLKEKIGDPLGMDMYFRGIDTIEDKNAAMPYSQQDGKIYRVPEVVGKASNPCGGLYTNLDSLERWIRMLANGGELDGKRIISEKGFAELIKPNVCIPGRSAHPAELQKSYALAWITAVYKGHPIAFHSGSTNGFNSMVGFFPEENAAFALSVNTVDTPAYNCLKYLLCDLILDDVADDYSFLIDAYKRSVNLGPDYTEEEKKTIALSEQEAQKFIGQYYNPGYGVMEFIYQDGHLRQHYGLMDQEFDYLGDGKFVGFEVMDTRTYRANFNEDGNLWMRLSTDAVCPIFFERVK
;
A
#
# COMPACT_ATOMS: atom_id res chain seq x y z
N CYS A 1 2.60 4.21 6.64
CA CYS A 1 3.33 4.15 7.92
C CYS A 1 3.03 2.88 8.72
N SER A 2 1.84 2.27 8.66
CA SER A 2 1.49 1.02 9.40
C SER A 2 2.45 -0.15 9.15
N LYS A 3 3.07 -0.21 7.98
CA LYS A 3 4.05 -1.24 7.62
C LYS A 3 5.25 -1.30 8.56
N ALA A 4 5.72 -0.16 9.05
CA ALA A 4 6.83 -0.08 10.00
C ALA A 4 6.50 -0.76 11.34
N PHE A 5 5.25 -0.67 11.78
CA PHE A 5 4.77 -1.39 12.96
C PHE A 5 4.71 -2.90 12.72
N THR A 6 4.29 -3.34 11.53
CA THR A 6 4.30 -4.76 11.16
C THR A 6 5.71 -5.34 11.19
N THR A 7 6.70 -4.63 10.63
CA THR A 7 8.08 -5.11 10.64
C THR A 7 8.76 -4.96 12.00
N MET A 8 8.33 -4.01 12.84
CA MET A 8 8.79 -3.93 14.23
C MET A 8 8.36 -5.19 15.01
N VAL A 9 7.09 -5.60 14.93
CA VAL A 9 6.62 -6.85 15.54
C VAL A 9 7.36 -8.07 14.98
N ALA A 10 7.52 -8.16 13.66
CA ALA A 10 8.27 -9.24 13.02
C ALA A 10 9.74 -9.29 13.49
N GLY A 11 10.39 -8.13 13.65
CA GLY A 11 11.74 -8.01 14.20
C GLY A 11 11.84 -8.48 15.66
N GLN A 12 10.85 -8.12 16.48
CA GLN A 12 10.78 -8.61 17.86
C GLN A 12 10.60 -10.15 17.91
N LEU A 13 9.82 -10.72 16.99
CA LEU A 13 9.70 -12.19 16.88
C LEU A 13 11.00 -12.85 16.42
N CYS A 14 11.84 -12.14 15.65
CA CYS A 14 13.20 -12.58 15.36
C CYS A 14 14.09 -12.52 16.61
N ASP A 15 14.03 -11.46 17.41
CA ASP A 15 14.77 -11.35 18.67
C ASP A 15 14.36 -12.44 19.67
N GLU A 16 13.08 -12.83 19.67
CA GLU A 16 12.53 -13.94 20.48
C GLU A 16 12.90 -15.33 19.92
N GLY A 17 13.57 -15.42 18.78
CA GLY A 17 13.96 -16.69 18.15
C GLY A 17 12.81 -17.48 17.52
N LYS A 18 11.62 -16.87 17.34
CA LYS A 18 10.45 -17.54 16.73
C LYS A 18 10.57 -17.68 15.22
N MET A 19 11.36 -16.83 14.59
CA MET A 19 11.70 -16.88 13.16
C MET A 19 13.01 -16.14 12.91
N THR A 20 13.50 -16.18 11.66
CA THR A 20 14.50 -15.23 11.16
C THR A 20 13.94 -14.52 9.92
N TRP A 21 14.54 -13.38 9.58
CA TRP A 21 14.16 -12.69 8.35
C TRP A 21 14.39 -13.52 7.08
N ASP A 22 15.24 -14.54 7.15
CA ASP A 22 15.67 -15.35 6.01
C ASP A 22 15.15 -16.80 6.06
N THR A 23 14.34 -17.17 7.06
CA THR A 23 13.64 -18.45 7.11
C THR A 23 12.59 -18.51 6.00
N PRO A 24 12.57 -19.53 5.13
CA PRO A 24 11.51 -19.69 4.14
C PRO A 24 10.12 -19.70 4.79
N VAL A 25 9.21 -18.88 4.26
CA VAL A 25 7.85 -18.74 4.82
C VAL A 25 7.13 -20.07 4.86
N LYS A 26 7.38 -20.96 3.90
CA LYS A 26 6.79 -22.29 3.86
C LYS A 26 7.15 -23.19 5.04
N GLN A 27 8.30 -22.95 5.70
CA GLN A 27 8.67 -23.65 6.93
C GLN A 27 7.90 -23.12 8.14
N LEU A 28 7.53 -21.84 8.12
CA LEU A 28 6.79 -21.15 9.20
C LEU A 28 5.27 -21.28 9.03
N MET A 29 4.80 -21.33 7.79
CA MET A 29 3.41 -21.41 7.38
C MET A 29 3.30 -22.37 6.17
N PRO A 30 3.21 -23.70 6.41
CA PRO A 30 3.28 -24.72 5.34
C PRO A 30 2.15 -24.64 4.29
N ASP A 31 1.03 -24.03 4.66
CA ASP A 31 -0.13 -23.79 3.81
C ASP A 31 -0.02 -22.53 2.94
N PHE A 32 1.04 -21.73 3.09
CA PHE A 32 1.28 -20.56 2.25
C PHE A 32 1.56 -20.98 0.80
N LYS A 33 0.92 -20.29 -0.14
CA LYS A 33 0.97 -20.60 -1.56
C LYS A 33 1.21 -19.36 -2.41
N MET A 34 1.99 -19.54 -3.48
CA MET A 34 2.16 -18.58 -4.56
C MET A 34 1.94 -19.26 -5.92
N MET A 35 1.59 -18.51 -6.95
CA MET A 35 1.47 -19.05 -8.30
C MET A 35 2.83 -19.49 -8.84
N ASP A 36 3.87 -18.69 -8.65
CA ASP A 36 5.25 -19.06 -8.93
C ASP A 36 5.75 -20.06 -7.86
N LYS A 37 6.00 -21.30 -8.27
CA LYS A 37 6.42 -22.38 -7.38
C LYS A 37 7.81 -22.20 -6.83
N TYR A 38 8.73 -21.58 -7.58
CA TYR A 38 10.06 -21.28 -7.07
C TYR A 38 9.99 -20.21 -5.98
N ALA A 39 9.22 -19.14 -6.22
CA ALA A 39 8.98 -18.12 -5.21
C ALA A 39 8.28 -18.70 -3.96
N GLU A 40 7.28 -19.57 -4.12
CA GLU A 40 6.59 -20.27 -3.02
C GLU A 40 7.56 -20.98 -2.07
N GLU A 41 8.55 -21.71 -2.64
CA GLU A 41 9.51 -22.49 -1.84
C GLU A 41 10.59 -21.62 -1.17
N HIS A 42 10.91 -20.44 -1.74
CA HIS A 42 12.09 -19.67 -1.34
C HIS A 42 11.79 -18.29 -0.75
N VAL A 43 10.51 -17.84 -0.80
CA VAL A 43 10.13 -16.54 -0.24
C VAL A 43 10.36 -16.50 1.27
N THR A 44 10.93 -15.40 1.75
CA THR A 44 11.23 -15.17 3.15
C THR A 44 10.48 -13.95 3.69
N PRO A 45 10.36 -13.78 5.03
CA PRO A 45 9.83 -12.55 5.62
C PRO A 45 10.52 -11.28 5.10
N ARG A 46 11.84 -11.36 4.85
CA ARG A 46 12.61 -10.26 4.23
C ARG A 46 12.09 -9.93 2.84
N ASP A 47 11.89 -10.93 1.98
CA ASP A 47 11.40 -10.70 0.61
C ASP A 47 10.02 -10.05 0.60
N MET A 48 9.15 -10.47 1.54
CA MET A 48 7.83 -9.86 1.74
C MET A 48 7.94 -8.40 2.18
N ALA A 49 8.79 -8.13 3.18
CA ALA A 49 8.93 -6.81 3.78
C ALA A 49 9.63 -5.80 2.85
N CYS A 50 10.56 -6.23 2.00
CA CYS A 50 11.30 -5.34 1.09
C CYS A 50 10.76 -5.28 -0.34
N HIS A 51 9.57 -5.86 -0.61
CA HIS A 51 8.90 -5.76 -1.90
C HIS A 51 9.65 -6.36 -3.09
N ARG A 52 10.26 -7.54 -2.93
CA ARG A 52 11.01 -8.21 -4.01
C ARG A 52 10.51 -9.63 -4.34
N THR A 53 9.23 -9.91 -4.07
CA THR A 53 8.63 -11.23 -4.32
C THR A 53 8.28 -11.51 -5.77
N GLY A 54 8.38 -10.53 -6.66
CA GLY A 54 7.97 -10.63 -8.07
C GLY A 54 6.50 -10.32 -8.33
N LEU A 55 5.66 -10.21 -7.31
CA LEU A 55 4.28 -9.80 -7.47
C LEU A 55 4.17 -8.29 -7.72
N CYS A 56 3.17 -7.87 -8.48
CA CYS A 56 2.75 -6.47 -8.58
C CYS A 56 1.60 -6.16 -7.60
N ARG A 57 1.12 -4.93 -7.64
CA ARG A 57 -0.01 -4.50 -6.80
C ARG A 57 -1.31 -5.12 -7.27
N HIS A 58 -1.98 -5.85 -6.36
CA HIS A 58 -3.32 -6.40 -6.51
C HIS A 58 -4.29 -5.73 -5.52
N ASP A 59 -4.20 -4.40 -5.38
CA ASP A 59 -4.87 -3.65 -4.32
C ASP A 59 -6.40 -3.69 -4.40
N VAL A 60 -6.94 -3.74 -5.60
CA VAL A 60 -8.39 -3.81 -5.86
C VAL A 60 -9.05 -4.98 -5.12
N MET A 61 -8.35 -6.11 -4.98
CA MET A 61 -8.87 -7.27 -4.27
C MET A 61 -9.23 -6.99 -2.80
N ARG A 62 -8.59 -5.99 -2.16
CA ARG A 62 -8.90 -5.57 -0.79
C ARG A 62 -10.28 -4.93 -0.66
N THR A 63 -10.88 -4.48 -1.75
CA THR A 63 -12.24 -3.97 -1.77
C THR A 63 -13.26 -5.10 -1.66
N PHE A 64 -12.90 -6.30 -2.11
CA PHE A 64 -13.72 -7.50 -2.06
C PHE A 64 -13.52 -8.28 -0.74
N VAL A 65 -12.26 -8.59 -0.36
CA VAL A 65 -11.95 -9.28 0.90
C VAL A 65 -11.63 -8.26 1.99
N ARG A 66 -12.62 -7.96 2.83
CA ARG A 66 -12.49 -6.88 3.83
C ARG A 66 -12.26 -7.36 5.25
N GLU A 67 -12.82 -8.52 5.61
CA GLU A 67 -12.88 -8.98 7.00
C GLU A 67 -11.94 -10.15 7.30
N ASP A 68 -11.80 -11.09 6.37
CA ASP A 68 -11.01 -12.31 6.56
C ASP A 68 -9.58 -12.16 5.99
N ARG A 69 -8.61 -11.90 6.87
CA ARG A 69 -7.19 -11.81 6.53
C ARG A 69 -6.63 -13.12 6.00
N ALA A 70 -7.07 -14.25 6.54
CA ALA A 70 -6.64 -15.57 6.07
C ALA A 70 -7.11 -15.83 4.63
N ASP A 71 -8.34 -15.42 4.27
CA ASP A 71 -8.82 -15.51 2.89
C ASP A 71 -7.99 -14.63 1.95
N LEU A 72 -7.68 -13.41 2.38
CA LEU A 72 -6.84 -12.50 1.60
C LEU A 72 -5.45 -13.10 1.32
N VAL A 73 -4.85 -13.79 2.31
CA VAL A 73 -3.55 -14.47 2.15
C VAL A 73 -3.67 -15.70 1.25
N ARG A 74 -4.71 -16.52 1.37
CA ARG A 74 -4.94 -17.68 0.51
C ARG A 74 -5.05 -17.32 -0.98
N ARG A 75 -5.60 -16.13 -1.29
CA ARG A 75 -5.77 -15.64 -2.66
C ARG A 75 -4.46 -15.29 -3.36
N ILE A 76 -3.37 -15.07 -2.61
CA ILE A 76 -2.03 -14.83 -3.18
C ILE A 76 -1.61 -15.98 -4.12
N ALA A 77 -2.07 -17.20 -3.87
CA ALA A 77 -1.82 -18.36 -4.72
C ALA A 77 -2.26 -18.19 -6.19
N TYR A 78 -3.15 -17.24 -6.45
CA TYR A 78 -3.76 -17.01 -7.77
C TYR A 78 -3.29 -15.72 -8.44
N PHE A 79 -2.33 -15.01 -7.85
CA PHE A 79 -1.82 -13.78 -8.44
C PHE A 79 -0.61 -14.08 -9.32
N PRO A 80 -0.70 -13.74 -10.63
CA PRO A 80 0.42 -13.94 -11.52
C PRO A 80 1.58 -13.03 -11.13
N PRO A 81 2.84 -13.54 -11.20
CA PRO A 81 4.00 -12.70 -11.03
C PRO A 81 4.12 -11.73 -12.21
N ALA A 82 4.50 -10.49 -11.92
CA ALA A 82 4.80 -9.47 -12.93
C ALA A 82 6.28 -9.45 -13.30
N PHE A 83 7.13 -9.95 -12.40
CA PHE A 83 8.58 -9.97 -12.53
C PHE A 83 9.15 -11.27 -11.94
N GLY A 84 10.40 -11.58 -12.25
CA GLY A 84 11.11 -12.69 -11.62
C GLY A 84 11.27 -12.48 -10.10
N PHE A 85 11.27 -13.58 -9.37
CA PHE A 85 11.49 -13.58 -7.93
C PHE A 85 12.84 -12.93 -7.58
N ARG A 86 12.85 -11.94 -6.69
CA ARG A 86 14.00 -11.10 -6.30
C ARG A 86 14.65 -10.29 -7.42
N GLU A 87 14.04 -10.19 -8.59
CA GLU A 87 14.59 -9.47 -9.73
C GLU A 87 14.69 -7.96 -9.47
N LYS A 88 13.64 -7.38 -8.89
CA LYS A 88 13.57 -5.94 -8.64
C LYS A 88 12.53 -5.57 -7.57
N TYR A 89 12.60 -4.31 -7.18
CA TYR A 89 11.58 -3.69 -6.34
C TYR A 89 10.22 -3.63 -7.07
N SER A 90 9.20 -4.16 -6.43
CA SER A 90 7.80 -4.08 -6.89
C SER A 90 6.88 -3.93 -5.67
N TYR A 91 6.50 -2.68 -5.38
CA TYR A 91 5.70 -2.36 -4.18
C TYR A 91 4.34 -3.05 -4.20
N GLN A 92 3.98 -3.68 -3.09
CA GLN A 92 2.69 -4.37 -2.97
C GLN A 92 2.26 -4.52 -1.50
N ASN A 93 0.96 -4.50 -1.28
CA ASN A 93 0.37 -4.52 0.05
C ASN A 93 0.11 -5.93 0.58
N GLN A 94 -0.21 -6.90 -0.30
CA GLN A 94 -0.63 -8.25 0.08
C GLN A 94 0.43 -9.01 0.89
N MET A 95 1.72 -8.81 0.58
CA MET A 95 2.77 -9.48 1.36
C MET A 95 2.96 -8.88 2.75
N TYR A 96 2.61 -7.61 2.96
CA TYR A 96 2.52 -7.06 4.32
C TYR A 96 1.34 -7.62 5.10
N VAL A 97 0.22 -7.88 4.43
CA VAL A 97 -0.90 -8.62 5.03
C VAL A 97 -0.45 -10.04 5.39
N ALA A 98 0.26 -10.72 4.46
CA ALA A 98 0.80 -12.06 4.70
C ALA A 98 1.85 -12.08 5.83
N LEU A 99 2.73 -11.07 5.92
CA LEU A 99 3.70 -10.93 7.00
C LEU A 99 3.00 -10.71 8.36
N GLY A 100 1.97 -9.85 8.41
CA GLY A 100 1.16 -9.68 9.62
C GLY A 100 0.45 -10.98 10.01
N TYR A 101 -0.14 -11.69 9.04
CA TYR A 101 -0.77 -12.99 9.28
C TYR A 101 0.23 -14.07 9.73
N LEU A 102 1.45 -14.06 9.21
CA LEU A 102 2.54 -14.92 9.70
C LEU A 102 2.82 -14.66 11.19
N CYS A 103 2.89 -13.39 11.60
CA CYS A 103 3.05 -13.04 13.02
C CYS A 103 1.89 -13.59 13.88
N GLU A 104 0.65 -13.53 13.40
CA GLU A 104 -0.51 -14.13 14.07
C GLU A 104 -0.36 -15.65 14.20
N ARG A 105 0.04 -16.33 13.13
CA ARG A 105 0.22 -17.79 13.11
C ARG A 105 1.32 -18.26 14.09
N LEU A 106 2.39 -17.47 14.24
CA LEU A 106 3.50 -17.77 15.15
C LEU A 106 3.18 -17.51 16.62
N THR A 107 2.16 -16.70 16.92
CA THR A 107 1.88 -16.26 18.29
C THR A 107 0.50 -16.67 18.79
N GLY A 108 -0.43 -16.99 17.91
CA GLY A 108 -1.84 -17.21 18.25
C GLY A 108 -2.62 -15.95 18.60
N LYS A 109 -2.04 -14.75 18.43
CA LYS A 109 -2.64 -13.45 18.67
C LYS A 109 -2.90 -12.73 17.35
N THR A 110 -3.94 -11.88 17.31
CA THR A 110 -4.18 -11.02 16.15
C THR A 110 -3.05 -9.98 15.98
N TRP A 111 -2.87 -9.48 14.78
CA TRP A 111 -1.88 -8.41 14.50
C TRP A 111 -2.13 -7.18 15.37
N GLU A 112 -3.37 -6.82 15.59
CA GLU A 112 -3.81 -5.69 16.39
C GLU A 112 -3.45 -5.87 17.89
N GLU A 113 -3.67 -7.07 18.43
CA GLU A 113 -3.25 -7.42 19.79
C GLU A 113 -1.73 -7.38 19.93
N LEU A 114 -1.00 -7.89 18.94
CA LEU A 114 0.46 -7.83 18.93
C LEU A 114 0.99 -6.40 18.92
N LEU A 115 0.39 -5.51 18.14
CA LEU A 115 0.80 -4.11 18.13
C LEU A 115 0.56 -3.44 19.48
N LYS A 116 -0.61 -3.64 20.08
CA LYS A 116 -0.91 -3.09 21.42
C LYS A 116 0.08 -3.61 22.46
N GLU A 117 0.26 -4.92 22.55
CA GLU A 117 1.13 -5.56 23.57
C GLU A 117 2.62 -5.21 23.40
N LYS A 118 3.12 -5.25 22.16
CA LYS A 118 4.56 -5.16 21.91
C LYS A 118 5.07 -3.75 21.63
N ILE A 119 4.19 -2.83 21.29
CA ILE A 119 4.56 -1.45 20.93
C ILE A 119 3.70 -0.46 21.71
N GLY A 120 2.38 -0.57 21.64
CA GLY A 120 1.44 0.38 22.24
C GLY A 120 1.61 0.53 23.75
N ASP A 121 1.45 -0.55 24.48
CA ASP A 121 1.57 -0.56 25.94
C ASP A 121 2.97 -0.17 26.42
N PRO A 122 4.08 -0.71 25.87
CA PRO A 122 5.42 -0.30 26.27
C PRO A 122 5.73 1.17 26.04
N LEU A 123 5.23 1.75 24.95
CA LEU A 123 5.44 3.17 24.60
C LEU A 123 4.35 4.10 25.17
N GLY A 124 3.25 3.55 25.70
CA GLY A 124 2.09 4.33 26.14
C GLY A 124 1.38 5.04 24.97
N MET A 125 1.23 4.35 23.84
CA MET A 125 0.59 4.88 22.64
C MET A 125 -0.88 4.47 22.56
N ASP A 126 -1.74 5.40 22.18
CA ASP A 126 -3.11 5.11 21.75
C ASP A 126 -3.09 4.56 20.33
N MET A 127 -3.67 3.40 20.14
CA MET A 127 -3.75 2.71 18.85
C MET A 127 -5.17 2.30 18.53
N TYR A 128 -5.65 2.68 17.35
CA TYR A 128 -6.97 2.34 16.83
C TYR A 128 -6.79 1.63 15.48
N PHE A 129 -7.67 0.71 15.18
CA PHE A 129 -7.53 -0.13 13.99
C PHE A 129 -8.79 -0.07 13.13
N ARG A 130 -8.57 0.06 11.83
CA ARG A 130 -9.63 0.10 10.83
C ARG A 130 -10.53 -1.14 10.93
N GLY A 131 -11.85 -0.92 10.91
CA GLY A 131 -12.86 -1.98 10.95
C GLY A 131 -12.96 -2.72 12.29
N ILE A 132 -12.28 -2.25 13.35
CA ILE A 132 -12.34 -2.78 14.72
C ILE A 132 -12.76 -1.67 15.66
N ASP A 133 -12.02 -0.56 15.66
CA ASP A 133 -12.28 0.56 16.56
C ASP A 133 -13.04 1.67 15.82
N THR A 134 -14.07 2.20 16.46
CA THR A 134 -14.72 3.44 16.05
C THR A 134 -14.07 4.58 16.82
N ILE A 135 -13.55 5.57 16.10
CA ILE A 135 -13.02 6.77 16.74
C ILE A 135 -14.19 7.75 16.91
N GLU A 136 -14.80 7.74 18.08
CA GLU A 136 -15.94 8.61 18.43
C GLU A 136 -15.51 10.00 18.93
N ASP A 137 -14.22 10.25 19.02
CA ASP A 137 -13.67 11.51 19.49
C ASP A 137 -14.06 12.64 18.51
N LYS A 138 -14.66 13.71 19.06
CA LYS A 138 -14.99 14.92 18.30
C LYS A 138 -13.75 15.63 17.74
N ASN A 139 -12.55 15.29 18.24
CA ASN A 139 -11.26 15.77 17.77
C ASN A 139 -10.62 14.86 16.70
N ALA A 140 -11.31 13.83 16.22
CA ALA A 140 -10.82 12.99 15.14
C ALA A 140 -10.81 13.77 13.81
N ALA A 141 -9.67 13.75 13.12
CA ALA A 141 -9.57 14.34 11.79
C ALA A 141 -10.45 13.58 10.80
N MET A 142 -11.20 14.32 9.97
CA MET A 142 -12.03 13.73 8.92
C MET A 142 -11.24 13.65 7.60
N PRO A 143 -11.47 12.61 6.78
CA PRO A 143 -10.77 12.42 5.52
C PRO A 143 -11.33 13.32 4.41
N TYR A 144 -10.45 13.96 3.67
CA TYR A 144 -10.79 14.83 2.56
C TYR A 144 -9.97 14.53 1.31
N SER A 145 -10.54 14.84 0.17
CA SER A 145 -9.86 14.93 -1.13
C SER A 145 -10.30 16.20 -1.85
N GLN A 146 -9.63 16.54 -2.95
CA GLN A 146 -10.02 17.65 -3.79
C GLN A 146 -10.04 17.23 -5.26
N GLN A 147 -11.00 17.78 -5.99
CA GLN A 147 -11.13 17.65 -7.44
C GLN A 147 -11.60 18.97 -8.01
N ASP A 148 -10.97 19.44 -9.09
CA ASP A 148 -11.31 20.69 -9.78
C ASP A 148 -11.41 21.91 -8.82
N GLY A 149 -10.50 21.95 -7.81
CA GLY A 149 -10.45 23.00 -6.80
C GLY A 149 -11.52 22.91 -5.72
N LYS A 150 -12.37 21.88 -5.73
CA LYS A 150 -13.40 21.64 -4.70
C LYS A 150 -12.92 20.58 -3.72
N ILE A 151 -13.08 20.85 -2.43
CA ILE A 151 -12.79 19.91 -1.35
C ILE A 151 -14.06 19.15 -1.00
N TYR A 152 -13.96 17.83 -0.88
CA TYR A 152 -15.06 16.97 -0.48
C TYR A 152 -14.59 15.93 0.55
N ARG A 153 -15.52 15.49 1.40
CA ARG A 153 -15.26 14.42 2.36
C ARG A 153 -15.23 13.07 1.65
N VAL A 154 -14.20 12.29 1.94
CA VAL A 154 -14.04 10.94 1.40
C VAL A 154 -14.68 9.93 2.36
N PRO A 155 -15.39 8.89 1.87
CA PRO A 155 -15.87 7.81 2.71
C PRO A 155 -14.72 7.06 3.39
N GLU A 156 -14.92 6.62 4.63
CA GLU A 156 -13.98 5.71 5.27
C GLU A 156 -13.97 4.35 4.58
N VAL A 157 -12.78 3.79 4.42
CA VAL A 157 -12.63 2.40 3.99
C VAL A 157 -12.80 1.48 5.19
N VAL A 158 -13.85 0.68 5.19
CA VAL A 158 -14.13 -0.29 6.25
C VAL A 158 -13.48 -1.63 5.93
N GLY A 159 -13.09 -2.39 6.96
CA GLY A 159 -12.55 -3.74 6.85
C GLY A 159 -11.14 -3.88 7.42
N LYS A 160 -10.95 -4.92 8.20
CA LYS A 160 -9.73 -5.17 9.02
C LYS A 160 -8.69 -6.08 8.36
N ALA A 161 -9.07 -6.83 7.33
CA ALA A 161 -8.19 -7.83 6.71
C ALA A 161 -6.83 -7.25 6.29
N SER A 162 -6.82 -6.03 5.78
CA SER A 162 -5.61 -5.37 5.26
C SER A 162 -4.89 -4.45 6.27
N ASN A 163 -5.27 -4.46 7.55
CA ASN A 163 -4.66 -3.60 8.58
C ASN A 163 -3.12 -3.67 8.63
N PRO A 164 -2.46 -4.83 8.50
CA PRO A 164 -1.00 -4.88 8.54
C PRO A 164 -0.28 -4.03 7.48
N CYS A 165 -0.94 -3.70 6.38
CA CYS A 165 -0.34 -2.85 5.35
C CYS A 165 -0.73 -1.37 5.43
N GLY A 166 -1.78 -0.99 6.22
CA GLY A 166 -2.23 0.41 6.21
C GLY A 166 -3.44 0.75 7.09
N GLY A 167 -3.73 0.01 8.18
CA GLY A 167 -4.94 0.18 8.97
C GLY A 167 -4.77 0.67 10.41
N LEU A 168 -3.61 1.19 10.78
CA LEU A 168 -3.36 1.80 12.09
C LEU A 168 -3.72 3.30 12.05
N TYR A 169 -4.49 3.75 13.05
CA TYR A 169 -4.75 5.15 13.36
C TYR A 169 -4.17 5.47 14.74
N THR A 170 -3.72 6.68 14.93
CA THR A 170 -3.15 7.14 16.20
C THR A 170 -3.20 8.68 16.26
N ASN A 171 -2.85 9.26 17.39
CA ASN A 171 -2.75 10.70 17.59
C ASN A 171 -1.28 11.19 17.55
N LEU A 172 -1.09 12.50 17.60
CA LEU A 172 0.23 13.11 17.48
C LEU A 172 1.12 12.80 18.70
N ASP A 173 0.55 12.77 19.91
CA ASP A 173 1.32 12.48 21.14
C ASP A 173 1.87 11.04 21.11
N SER A 174 1.10 10.11 20.59
CA SER A 174 1.53 8.73 20.38
C SER A 174 2.59 8.63 19.26
N LEU A 175 2.43 9.40 18.17
CA LEU A 175 3.45 9.45 17.11
C LEU A 175 4.77 10.05 17.62
N GLU A 176 4.73 11.05 18.52
CA GLU A 176 5.93 11.61 19.15
C GLU A 176 6.72 10.52 19.88
N ARG A 177 6.07 9.67 20.69
CA ARG A 177 6.72 8.55 21.36
C ARG A 177 7.33 7.54 20.39
N TRP A 178 6.62 7.23 19.30
CA TRP A 178 7.10 6.35 18.25
C TRP A 178 8.35 6.90 17.56
N ILE A 179 8.35 8.18 17.15
CA ILE A 179 9.50 8.75 16.45
C ILE A 179 10.71 8.96 17.36
N ARG A 180 10.51 9.27 18.65
CA ARG A 180 11.60 9.32 19.63
C ARG A 180 12.24 7.95 19.83
N MET A 181 11.43 6.89 19.94
CA MET A 181 11.93 5.51 20.00
C MET A 181 12.78 5.18 18.78
N LEU A 182 12.34 5.57 17.56
CA LEU A 182 13.10 5.35 16.33
C LEU A 182 14.41 6.14 16.31
N ALA A 183 14.39 7.43 16.67
CA ALA A 183 15.59 8.27 16.76
C ALA A 183 16.62 7.70 17.73
N ASN A 184 16.16 7.10 18.83
CA ASN A 184 17.01 6.48 19.84
C ASN A 184 17.37 5.00 19.54
N GLY A 185 17.30 4.56 18.29
CA GLY A 185 17.73 3.21 17.90
C GLY A 185 16.93 2.08 18.53
N GLY A 186 15.62 2.25 18.73
CA GLY A 186 14.70 1.23 19.23
C GLY A 186 14.46 1.25 20.74
N GLU A 187 14.75 2.36 21.41
CA GLU A 187 14.57 2.52 22.85
C GLU A 187 13.87 3.85 23.20
N LEU A 188 13.03 3.86 24.22
CA LEU A 188 12.42 5.07 24.77
C LEU A 188 12.32 4.97 26.30
N ASP A 189 12.78 6.04 26.98
CA ASP A 189 12.70 6.21 28.44
C ASP A 189 13.22 4.97 29.22
N GLY A 190 14.35 4.39 28.73
CA GLY A 190 14.97 3.19 29.31
C GLY A 190 14.30 1.87 28.97
N LYS A 191 13.23 1.88 28.15
CA LYS A 191 12.56 0.68 27.65
C LYS A 191 13.02 0.37 26.23
N ARG A 192 13.69 -0.74 26.03
CA ARG A 192 14.09 -1.24 24.73
C ARG A 192 12.93 -1.99 24.08
N ILE A 193 12.53 -1.52 22.92
CA ILE A 193 11.41 -2.09 22.14
C ILE A 193 11.89 -3.20 21.21
N ILE A 194 13.10 -3.06 20.66
CA ILE A 194 13.76 -4.04 19.79
C ILE A 194 15.24 -4.04 20.09
N SER A 195 15.95 -5.17 19.92
CA SER A 195 17.39 -5.21 20.09
C SER A 195 18.09 -4.26 19.12
N GLU A 196 19.29 -3.78 19.47
CA GLU A 196 20.10 -2.93 18.59
C GLU A 196 20.37 -3.61 17.23
N LYS A 197 20.65 -4.90 17.25
CA LYS A 197 20.82 -5.72 16.05
C LYS A 197 19.52 -5.78 15.23
N GLY A 198 18.38 -6.00 15.89
CA GLY A 198 17.06 -6.02 15.27
C GLY A 198 16.73 -4.68 14.62
N PHE A 199 16.98 -3.56 15.33
CA PHE A 199 16.77 -2.22 14.81
C PHE A 199 17.64 -1.93 13.57
N ALA A 200 18.94 -2.23 13.65
CA ALA A 200 19.86 -2.08 12.51
C ALA A 200 19.39 -2.88 11.28
N GLU A 201 18.84 -4.07 11.49
CA GLU A 201 18.32 -4.90 10.42
C GLU A 201 17.07 -4.29 9.75
N LEU A 202 16.20 -3.58 10.52
CA LEU A 202 15.01 -2.91 9.98
C LEU A 202 15.36 -1.83 8.94
N ILE A 203 16.46 -1.11 9.13
CA ILE A 203 16.87 0.00 8.25
C ILE A 203 17.98 -0.36 7.27
N LYS A 204 18.45 -1.59 7.26
CA LYS A 204 19.47 -2.07 6.33
C LYS A 204 18.91 -2.10 4.89
N PRO A 205 19.55 -1.43 3.92
CA PRO A 205 19.13 -1.46 2.51
C PRO A 205 19.04 -2.89 1.97
N ASN A 206 17.93 -3.24 1.30
CA ASN A 206 17.70 -4.58 0.74
C ASN A 206 17.53 -4.58 -0.78
N VAL A 207 16.84 -3.59 -1.34
CA VAL A 207 16.57 -3.50 -2.77
C VAL A 207 16.57 -2.05 -3.22
N CYS A 208 17.20 -1.76 -4.37
CA CYS A 208 17.21 -0.40 -4.92
C CYS A 208 15.81 -0.02 -5.40
N ILE A 209 15.36 1.18 -5.04
CA ILE A 209 14.15 1.79 -5.61
C ILE A 209 14.55 2.49 -6.92
N PRO A 210 13.97 2.11 -8.06
CA PRO A 210 14.30 2.72 -9.34
C PRO A 210 13.83 4.18 -9.42
N GLY A 211 14.47 4.95 -10.30
CA GLY A 211 14.12 6.33 -10.58
C GLY A 211 14.84 7.36 -9.70
N ARG A 212 14.61 8.62 -10.03
CA ARG A 212 15.16 9.75 -9.29
C ARG A 212 14.24 10.12 -8.13
N SER A 213 14.82 10.68 -7.09
CA SER A 213 14.06 11.31 -6.02
C SER A 213 13.35 12.58 -6.50
N ALA A 214 12.28 12.96 -5.83
CA ALA A 214 11.61 14.24 -6.10
C ALA A 214 12.54 15.43 -5.78
N HIS A 215 13.41 15.29 -4.78
CA HIS A 215 14.39 16.31 -4.41
C HIS A 215 15.79 15.94 -4.90
N PRO A 216 16.53 16.86 -5.57
CA PRO A 216 17.85 16.57 -6.14
C PRO A 216 18.90 16.13 -5.11
N ALA A 217 18.80 16.62 -3.88
CA ALA A 217 19.74 16.29 -2.78
C ALA A 217 19.39 14.97 -2.07
N GLU A 218 18.28 14.31 -2.42
CA GLU A 218 17.95 12.99 -1.89
C GLU A 218 18.46 11.91 -2.86
N LEU A 219 19.47 11.17 -2.44
CA LEU A 219 20.22 10.23 -3.27
C LEU A 219 20.09 8.79 -2.75
N GLN A 220 20.45 7.81 -3.58
CA GLN A 220 20.65 6.40 -3.21
C GLN A 220 19.45 5.74 -2.53
N LYS A 221 18.24 5.93 -3.06
CA LYS A 221 17.06 5.31 -2.47
C LYS A 221 17.08 3.80 -2.57
N SER A 222 16.89 3.17 -1.42
CA SER A 222 16.68 1.73 -1.28
C SER A 222 15.47 1.47 -0.39
N TYR A 223 14.89 0.29 -0.55
CA TYR A 223 13.87 -0.18 0.38
C TYR A 223 14.47 -1.20 1.34
N ALA A 224 14.29 -0.98 2.62
CA ALA A 224 14.67 -1.85 3.72
C ALA A 224 13.45 -2.66 4.21
N LEU A 225 13.31 -2.92 5.49
CA LEU A 225 12.15 -3.62 6.04
C LEU A 225 11.11 -2.60 6.50
N ALA A 226 10.22 -2.20 5.60
CA ALA A 226 9.23 -1.11 5.73
C ALA A 226 9.80 0.32 5.74
N TRP A 227 11.05 0.50 5.44
CA TRP A 227 11.67 1.81 5.40
C TRP A 227 12.29 2.10 4.03
N ILE A 228 12.08 3.31 3.54
CA ILE A 228 12.88 3.86 2.45
C ILE A 228 14.12 4.45 3.10
N THR A 229 15.29 3.99 2.70
CA THR A 229 16.57 4.55 3.12
C THR A 229 17.17 5.37 2.00
N ALA A 230 17.74 6.51 2.33
CA ALA A 230 18.34 7.44 1.39
C ALA A 230 19.46 8.24 2.08
N VAL A 231 20.15 9.06 1.29
CA VAL A 231 21.06 10.10 1.80
C VAL A 231 20.48 11.45 1.40
N TYR A 232 20.18 12.30 2.36
CA TYR A 232 19.69 13.65 2.13
C TYR A 232 20.74 14.67 2.58
N LYS A 233 21.22 15.52 1.66
CA LYS A 233 22.27 16.53 1.92
C LYS A 233 23.50 15.95 2.65
N GLY A 234 23.86 14.70 2.39
CA GLY A 234 24.99 13.99 3.02
C GLY A 234 24.63 13.17 4.27
N HIS A 235 23.42 13.29 4.81
CA HIS A 235 22.97 12.61 6.03
C HIS A 235 22.10 11.39 5.71
N PRO A 236 22.39 10.20 6.27
CA PRO A 236 21.53 9.04 6.15
C PRO A 236 20.14 9.30 6.75
N ILE A 237 19.09 8.97 6.01
CA ILE A 237 17.71 9.11 6.46
C ILE A 237 16.95 7.81 6.19
N ALA A 238 16.08 7.42 7.12
CA ALA A 238 15.08 6.39 6.93
C ALA A 238 13.69 7.00 7.09
N PHE A 239 12.79 6.75 6.13
CA PHE A 239 11.43 7.31 6.18
C PHE A 239 10.43 6.38 5.49
N HIS A 240 9.16 6.55 5.77
CA HIS A 240 8.07 5.92 5.02
C HIS A 240 6.86 6.82 4.95
N SER A 241 6.28 6.92 3.78
CA SER A 241 5.03 7.62 3.55
C SER A 241 3.82 6.71 3.75
N GLY A 242 2.66 7.28 4.01
CA GLY A 242 1.38 6.59 4.02
C GLY A 242 0.35 7.42 3.29
N SER A 243 -0.43 6.76 2.44
CA SER A 243 -1.63 7.34 1.82
C SER A 243 -2.77 6.35 2.00
N THR A 244 -3.87 6.83 2.51
CA THR A 244 -5.15 6.13 2.60
C THR A 244 -6.24 7.09 2.16
N ASN A 245 -7.48 6.62 2.04
CA ASN A 245 -8.58 7.48 1.63
C ASN A 245 -8.64 8.74 2.50
N GLY A 246 -8.32 9.89 1.92
CA GLY A 246 -8.41 11.20 2.56
C GLY A 246 -7.31 11.55 3.56
N PHE A 247 -6.25 10.73 3.72
CA PHE A 247 -5.13 11.01 4.61
C PHE A 247 -3.80 10.74 3.95
N ASN A 248 -2.83 11.61 4.17
CA ASN A 248 -1.41 11.38 3.94
C ASN A 248 -0.62 11.50 5.24
N SER A 249 0.33 10.64 5.45
CA SER A 249 1.21 10.65 6.61
C SER A 249 2.65 10.31 6.23
N MET A 250 3.60 10.76 7.00
CA MET A 250 5.01 10.39 6.88
C MET A 250 5.66 10.32 8.25
N VAL A 251 6.54 9.36 8.40
CA VAL A 251 7.46 9.24 9.52
C VAL A 251 8.86 9.13 8.95
N GLY A 252 9.80 9.87 9.49
CA GLY A 252 11.20 9.80 9.11
C GLY A 252 12.13 10.08 10.28
N PHE A 253 13.35 9.58 10.21
CA PHE A 253 14.37 9.82 11.21
C PHE A 253 15.77 9.77 10.59
N PHE A 254 16.67 10.45 11.24
CA PHE A 254 18.09 10.50 10.92
C PHE A 254 18.85 9.69 11.97
N PRO A 255 19.30 8.47 11.65
CA PRO A 255 19.92 7.60 12.64
C PRO A 255 21.19 8.15 13.28
N GLU A 256 21.94 8.99 12.56
CA GLU A 256 23.19 9.59 13.01
C GLU A 256 23.00 10.91 13.75
N GLU A 257 21.85 11.59 13.52
CA GLU A 257 21.52 12.89 14.13
C GLU A 257 20.67 12.74 15.39
N ASN A 258 20.25 11.54 15.73
CA ASN A 258 19.32 11.26 16.83
C ASN A 258 18.06 12.13 16.76
N ALA A 259 17.54 12.35 15.56
CA ALA A 259 16.43 13.23 15.29
C ALA A 259 15.38 12.53 14.39
N ALA A 260 14.13 12.94 14.55
CA ALA A 260 13.03 12.35 13.81
C ALA A 260 11.90 13.35 13.56
N PHE A 261 11.04 13.05 12.61
CA PHE A 261 9.84 13.82 12.33
C PHE A 261 8.66 12.91 12.01
N ALA A 262 7.48 13.41 12.28
CA ALA A 262 6.23 12.85 11.79
C ALA A 262 5.37 13.98 11.24
N LEU A 263 4.65 13.70 10.18
CA LEU A 263 3.64 14.60 9.65
C LEU A 263 2.39 13.82 9.25
N SER A 264 1.23 14.44 9.41
CA SER A 264 -0.04 13.90 8.98
C SER A 264 -0.91 15.04 8.46
N VAL A 265 -1.53 14.81 7.31
CA VAL A 265 -2.50 15.72 6.73
C VAL A 265 -3.77 14.96 6.39
N ASN A 266 -4.91 15.57 6.66
CA ASN A 266 -6.22 14.97 6.40
C ASN A 266 -6.74 15.30 4.99
N THR A 267 -5.86 15.26 4.02
CA THR A 267 -6.18 15.36 2.59
C THR A 267 -5.19 14.53 1.79
N VAL A 268 -5.63 14.05 0.66
CA VAL A 268 -4.79 13.56 -0.43
C VAL A 268 -4.66 14.65 -1.49
N ASP A 269 -3.87 14.42 -2.53
CA ASP A 269 -3.74 15.34 -3.67
C ASP A 269 -3.26 16.75 -3.30
N THR A 270 -2.23 16.83 -2.45
CA THR A 270 -1.59 18.08 -2.08
C THR A 270 -0.06 18.04 -2.22
N PRO A 271 0.57 19.05 -2.84
CA PRO A 271 2.02 19.16 -2.90
C PRO A 271 2.65 19.48 -1.53
N ALA A 272 1.87 20.05 -0.61
CA ALA A 272 2.33 20.46 0.71
C ALA A 272 3.01 19.32 1.47
N TYR A 273 2.53 18.11 1.31
CA TYR A 273 3.06 16.93 1.96
C TYR A 273 4.56 16.69 1.67
N ASN A 274 4.96 16.75 0.38
CA ASN A 274 6.36 16.59 -0.01
C ASN A 274 7.21 17.81 0.37
N CYS A 275 6.66 19.02 0.26
CA CYS A 275 7.34 20.24 0.68
C CYS A 275 7.64 20.22 2.19
N LEU A 276 6.64 19.82 3.00
CA LEU A 276 6.79 19.70 4.46
C LEU A 276 7.85 18.66 4.86
N LYS A 277 7.96 17.55 4.14
CA LYS A 277 9.03 16.56 4.37
C LYS A 277 10.40 17.22 4.34
N TYR A 278 10.71 17.91 3.25
CA TYR A 278 12.05 18.48 3.06
C TYR A 278 12.30 19.70 3.96
N LEU A 279 11.26 20.50 4.21
CA LEU A 279 11.34 21.57 5.20
C LEU A 279 11.70 21.03 6.60
N LEU A 280 11.04 19.94 7.04
CA LEU A 280 11.36 19.31 8.32
C LEU A 280 12.77 18.72 8.34
N CYS A 281 13.21 18.12 7.23
CA CYS A 281 14.58 17.64 7.10
C CYS A 281 15.60 18.76 7.24
N ASP A 282 15.39 19.90 6.55
CA ASP A 282 16.30 21.05 6.62
C ASP A 282 16.32 21.67 8.02
N LEU A 283 15.16 21.81 8.67
CA LEU A 283 15.09 22.30 10.04
C LEU A 283 15.81 21.38 11.05
N ILE A 284 15.76 20.07 10.86
CA ILE A 284 16.47 19.10 11.70
C ILE A 284 17.99 19.21 11.50
N LEU A 285 18.43 19.43 10.27
CA LEU A 285 19.85 19.54 9.94
C LEU A 285 20.43 20.94 10.17
N ASP A 286 19.64 21.86 10.72
CA ASP A 286 20.01 23.26 10.92
C ASP A 286 20.55 23.95 9.64
N ASP A 287 19.94 23.55 8.50
CA ASP A 287 20.29 24.04 7.17
C ASP A 287 19.25 25.03 6.65
N VAL A 288 19.64 25.80 5.65
CA VAL A 288 18.74 26.76 5.00
C VAL A 288 17.72 26.00 4.19
N ALA A 289 16.43 26.29 4.41
CA ALA A 289 15.36 25.71 3.65
C ALA A 289 15.47 26.08 2.16
N ASP A 290 15.36 25.09 1.30
CA ASP A 290 15.37 25.28 -0.16
C ASP A 290 14.07 25.92 -0.68
N ASP A 291 14.11 26.44 -1.90
CA ASP A 291 12.89 26.77 -2.61
C ASP A 291 12.24 25.48 -3.12
N TYR A 292 11.11 25.08 -2.51
CA TYR A 292 10.37 23.86 -2.87
C TYR A 292 9.36 24.07 -4.01
N SER A 293 9.38 25.19 -4.72
CA SER A 293 8.47 25.48 -5.84
C SER A 293 8.49 24.39 -6.92
N PHE A 294 9.67 23.80 -7.17
CA PHE A 294 9.82 22.70 -8.10
C PHE A 294 9.01 21.44 -7.74
N LEU A 295 8.79 21.18 -6.44
CA LEU A 295 7.93 20.07 -5.97
C LEU A 295 6.45 20.39 -6.22
N ILE A 296 6.05 21.64 -6.07
CA ILE A 296 4.69 22.10 -6.38
C ILE A 296 4.44 21.98 -7.87
N ASP A 297 5.41 22.36 -8.71
CA ASP A 297 5.30 22.25 -10.16
C ASP A 297 5.31 20.79 -10.63
N ALA A 298 6.12 19.93 -10.01
CA ALA A 298 6.10 18.50 -10.29
C ALA A 298 4.74 17.88 -9.93
N TYR A 299 4.17 18.27 -8.79
CA TYR A 299 2.84 17.84 -8.39
C TYR A 299 1.77 18.33 -9.37
N LYS A 300 1.72 19.61 -9.71
CA LYS A 300 0.77 20.15 -10.68
C LYS A 300 0.79 19.40 -12.01
N ARG A 301 1.99 19.04 -12.48
CA ARG A 301 2.15 18.20 -13.67
C ARG A 301 1.59 16.78 -13.47
N SER A 302 1.71 16.21 -12.29
CA SER A 302 1.22 14.85 -12.01
C SER A 302 -0.30 14.78 -11.84
N VAL A 303 -0.90 15.81 -11.24
CA VAL A 303 -2.38 15.86 -10.98
C VAL A 303 -3.17 16.20 -12.24
N ASN A 304 -2.53 16.90 -13.20
CA ASN A 304 -3.12 17.17 -14.51
C ASN A 304 -3.08 15.95 -15.44
N LEU A 305 -2.56 14.83 -14.98
CA LEU A 305 -2.69 13.55 -15.67
C LEU A 305 -4.09 13.01 -15.35
N GLY A 306 -5.07 13.42 -16.13
CA GLY A 306 -6.35 12.70 -16.25
C GLY A 306 -6.11 11.24 -16.63
N PRO A 307 -7.14 10.52 -17.06
CA PRO A 307 -6.97 9.14 -17.49
C PRO A 307 -5.83 9.03 -18.51
N ASP A 308 -4.97 8.03 -18.36
CA ASP A 308 -3.88 7.73 -19.30
C ASP A 308 -4.39 7.05 -20.60
N TYR A 309 -5.47 7.59 -21.14
CA TYR A 309 -6.08 7.11 -22.39
C TYR A 309 -5.15 7.37 -23.55
N THR A 310 -4.93 6.33 -24.33
CA THR A 310 -4.30 6.48 -25.64
C THR A 310 -5.21 7.28 -26.58
N GLU A 311 -4.67 7.80 -27.69
CA GLU A 311 -5.48 8.51 -28.71
C GLU A 311 -6.56 7.61 -29.33
N GLU A 312 -6.41 6.29 -29.28
CA GLU A 312 -7.43 5.34 -29.70
C GLU A 312 -8.51 5.18 -28.63
N GLU A 313 -8.13 5.11 -27.36
CA GLU A 313 -9.06 4.98 -26.23
C GLU A 313 -9.91 6.24 -25.98
N LYS A 314 -9.54 7.37 -26.54
CA LYS A 314 -10.37 8.59 -26.55
C LYS A 314 -11.51 8.53 -27.58
N LYS A 315 -11.48 7.57 -28.51
CA LYS A 315 -12.49 7.41 -29.55
C LYS A 315 -13.58 6.44 -29.12
N THR A 316 -14.33 6.80 -28.11
CA THR A 316 -15.44 6.00 -27.59
C THR A 316 -16.58 5.95 -28.59
N ILE A 317 -17.33 4.86 -28.60
CA ILE A 317 -18.52 4.66 -29.41
C ILE A 317 -19.71 4.34 -28.51
N ALA A 318 -20.92 4.66 -28.98
CA ALA A 318 -22.11 4.37 -28.22
C ALA A 318 -22.34 2.87 -28.09
N LEU A 319 -22.56 2.38 -26.86
CA LEU A 319 -22.91 1.01 -26.57
C LEU A 319 -24.43 0.86 -26.64
N SER A 320 -24.95 0.10 -27.60
CA SER A 320 -26.37 -0.24 -27.63
C SER A 320 -26.72 -1.29 -26.57
N GLU A 321 -27.96 -1.28 -26.09
CA GLU A 321 -28.45 -2.30 -25.16
C GLU A 321 -28.32 -3.72 -25.72
N GLN A 322 -28.59 -3.90 -27.01
CA GLN A 322 -28.44 -5.19 -27.70
C GLN A 322 -26.98 -5.68 -27.71
N GLU A 323 -26.03 -4.80 -27.92
CA GLU A 323 -24.60 -5.12 -27.88
C GLU A 323 -24.15 -5.43 -26.45
N ALA A 324 -24.62 -4.66 -25.47
CA ALA A 324 -24.28 -4.80 -24.06
C ALA A 324 -24.66 -6.19 -23.52
N GLN A 325 -25.70 -6.84 -24.05
CA GLN A 325 -26.11 -8.20 -23.64
C GLN A 325 -24.99 -9.25 -23.74
N LYS A 326 -24.00 -9.00 -24.58
CA LYS A 326 -22.81 -9.88 -24.71
C LYS A 326 -21.89 -9.81 -23.51
N PHE A 327 -21.89 -8.70 -22.77
CA PHE A 327 -20.89 -8.34 -21.76
C PHE A 327 -21.46 -8.33 -20.34
N ILE A 328 -22.77 -8.15 -20.17
CA ILE A 328 -23.40 -8.19 -18.85
C ILE A 328 -23.37 -9.60 -18.26
N GLY A 329 -23.23 -9.68 -16.94
CA GLY A 329 -23.19 -10.94 -16.19
C GLY A 329 -22.11 -10.97 -15.13
N GLN A 330 -21.91 -12.16 -14.59
CA GLN A 330 -20.91 -12.37 -13.53
C GLN A 330 -19.66 -13.05 -14.12
N TYR A 331 -18.51 -12.64 -13.59
CA TYR A 331 -17.19 -13.11 -14.02
C TYR A 331 -16.38 -13.49 -12.79
N TYR A 332 -15.77 -14.67 -12.81
CA TYR A 332 -15.09 -15.25 -11.68
C TYR A 332 -13.58 -15.42 -11.93
N ASN A 333 -12.80 -15.04 -10.93
CA ASN A 333 -11.38 -15.40 -10.82
C ASN A 333 -11.10 -15.89 -9.39
N PRO A 334 -10.38 -17.01 -9.19
CA PRO A 334 -10.17 -17.56 -7.84
C PRO A 334 -9.40 -16.63 -6.89
N GLY A 335 -8.54 -15.73 -7.42
CA GLY A 335 -7.86 -14.71 -6.64
C GLY A 335 -8.75 -13.51 -6.31
N TYR A 336 -9.56 -13.08 -7.27
CA TYR A 336 -10.38 -11.87 -7.13
C TYR A 336 -11.83 -12.16 -6.70
N GLY A 337 -12.35 -13.37 -6.91
CA GLY A 337 -13.75 -13.69 -6.64
C GLY A 337 -14.64 -13.30 -7.81
N VAL A 338 -15.88 -12.92 -7.50
CA VAL A 338 -16.90 -12.57 -8.50
C VAL A 338 -16.93 -11.06 -8.75
N MET A 339 -16.96 -10.70 -10.02
CA MET A 339 -17.14 -9.35 -10.53
C MET A 339 -18.41 -9.34 -11.40
N GLU A 340 -19.25 -8.34 -11.29
CA GLU A 340 -20.48 -8.22 -12.05
C GLU A 340 -20.44 -7.02 -12.98
N PHE A 341 -20.93 -7.19 -14.19
CA PHE A 341 -21.19 -6.12 -15.13
C PHE A 341 -22.67 -6.02 -15.45
N ILE A 342 -23.19 -4.80 -15.41
CA ILE A 342 -24.56 -4.46 -15.80
C ILE A 342 -24.53 -3.38 -16.87
N TYR A 343 -25.63 -3.21 -17.61
CA TYR A 343 -25.83 -2.08 -18.51
C TYR A 343 -26.73 -1.05 -17.83
N GLN A 344 -26.25 0.17 -17.77
CA GLN A 344 -26.99 1.28 -17.18
C GLN A 344 -26.65 2.60 -17.89
N ASP A 345 -27.65 3.39 -18.20
CA ASP A 345 -27.54 4.76 -18.77
C ASP A 345 -26.64 4.86 -20.02
N GLY A 346 -26.60 3.81 -20.86
CA GLY A 346 -25.81 3.77 -22.08
C GLY A 346 -24.38 3.22 -21.91
N HIS A 347 -24.00 2.86 -20.70
CA HIS A 347 -22.65 2.39 -20.36
C HIS A 347 -22.63 0.98 -19.76
N LEU A 348 -21.52 0.30 -19.86
CA LEU A 348 -21.23 -0.91 -19.09
C LEU A 348 -20.72 -0.48 -17.71
N ARG A 349 -21.35 -0.99 -16.65
CA ARG A 349 -21.02 -0.65 -15.27
C ARG A 349 -20.56 -1.87 -14.51
N GLN A 350 -19.41 -1.75 -13.84
CA GLN A 350 -18.79 -2.80 -13.03
C GLN A 350 -19.16 -2.64 -11.57
N HIS A 351 -19.61 -3.72 -10.94
CA HIS A 351 -19.73 -3.87 -9.50
C HIS A 351 -18.72 -4.89 -8.99
N TYR A 352 -17.81 -4.46 -8.12
CA TYR A 352 -16.81 -5.34 -7.54
C TYR A 352 -16.44 -4.88 -6.13
N GLY A 353 -16.94 -5.59 -5.12
CA GLY A 353 -16.75 -5.22 -3.71
C GLY A 353 -17.33 -3.84 -3.40
N LEU A 354 -16.47 -2.86 -3.18
CA LEU A 354 -16.85 -1.45 -2.99
C LEU A 354 -16.73 -0.61 -4.27
N MET A 355 -16.20 -1.19 -5.33
CA MET A 355 -16.05 -0.48 -6.59
C MET A 355 -17.36 -0.50 -7.38
N ASP A 356 -17.73 0.66 -7.88
CA ASP A 356 -18.84 0.87 -8.78
C ASP A 356 -18.35 1.83 -9.86
N GLN A 357 -18.04 1.28 -11.04
CA GLN A 357 -17.30 2.00 -12.06
C GLN A 357 -17.95 1.88 -13.43
N GLU A 358 -17.99 2.99 -14.15
CA GLU A 358 -18.46 3.09 -15.51
C GLU A 358 -17.34 2.86 -16.52
N PHE A 359 -17.69 2.21 -17.63
CA PHE A 359 -16.78 1.91 -18.72
C PHE A 359 -17.31 2.40 -20.05
N ASP A 360 -16.46 3.12 -20.77
CA ASP A 360 -16.70 3.55 -22.14
C ASP A 360 -16.34 2.45 -23.12
N TYR A 361 -17.17 2.27 -24.14
CA TYR A 361 -17.01 1.25 -25.16
C TYR A 361 -16.12 1.73 -26.31
N LEU A 362 -15.15 0.89 -26.68
CA LEU A 362 -14.19 1.16 -27.77
C LEU A 362 -14.44 0.32 -29.03
N GLY A 363 -15.42 -0.60 -28.98
CA GLY A 363 -15.66 -1.59 -30.04
C GLY A 363 -14.97 -2.93 -29.76
N ASP A 364 -15.38 -3.97 -30.46
CA ASP A 364 -14.77 -5.31 -30.42
C ASP A 364 -14.57 -5.89 -29.01
N GLY A 365 -15.52 -5.64 -28.09
CA GLY A 365 -15.47 -6.12 -26.71
C GLY A 365 -14.44 -5.41 -25.83
N LYS A 366 -13.90 -4.26 -26.26
CA LYS A 366 -12.93 -3.47 -25.49
C LYS A 366 -13.60 -2.30 -24.82
N PHE A 367 -13.20 -2.09 -23.58
CA PHE A 367 -13.72 -1.02 -22.70
C PHE A 367 -12.60 -0.34 -21.94
N VAL A 368 -12.78 0.93 -21.64
CA VAL A 368 -11.90 1.71 -20.78
C VAL A 368 -12.75 2.45 -19.74
N GLY A 369 -12.28 2.50 -18.52
CA GLY A 369 -12.90 3.24 -17.44
C GLY A 369 -11.86 3.96 -16.61
N PHE A 370 -12.22 5.07 -15.98
CA PHE A 370 -11.36 5.84 -15.10
C PHE A 370 -12.00 5.99 -13.74
N GLU A 371 -11.30 5.49 -12.72
CA GLU A 371 -11.74 5.63 -11.35
C GLU A 371 -11.11 6.88 -10.74
N VAL A 372 -11.97 7.86 -10.44
CA VAL A 372 -11.58 9.21 -10.01
C VAL A 372 -10.91 9.20 -8.63
N MET A 373 -11.41 8.38 -7.71
CA MET A 373 -10.93 8.34 -6.32
C MET A 373 -9.52 7.77 -6.21
N ASP A 374 -9.17 6.82 -7.09
CA ASP A 374 -7.87 6.13 -7.12
C ASP A 374 -6.99 6.64 -8.29
N THR A 375 -7.51 7.57 -9.09
CA THR A 375 -6.84 8.17 -10.27
C THR A 375 -6.25 7.12 -11.22
N ARG A 376 -7.01 6.05 -11.50
CA ARG A 376 -6.54 4.91 -12.29
C ARG A 376 -7.43 4.64 -13.48
N THR A 377 -6.78 4.30 -14.58
CA THR A 377 -7.46 3.79 -15.78
C THR A 377 -7.55 2.27 -15.72
N TYR A 378 -8.74 1.75 -15.87
CA TYR A 378 -9.02 0.33 -15.98
C TYR A 378 -9.33 -0.03 -17.43
N ARG A 379 -8.86 -1.19 -17.87
CA ARG A 379 -9.09 -1.71 -19.22
C ARG A 379 -9.69 -3.09 -19.13
N ALA A 380 -10.86 -3.28 -19.73
CA ALA A 380 -11.58 -4.55 -19.81
C ALA A 380 -11.69 -5.00 -21.26
N ASN A 381 -11.36 -6.25 -21.54
CA ASN A 381 -11.44 -6.84 -22.87
C ASN A 381 -12.19 -8.18 -22.77
N PHE A 382 -13.34 -8.26 -23.43
CA PHE A 382 -14.12 -9.48 -23.54
C PHE A 382 -13.73 -10.20 -24.85
N ASN A 383 -13.46 -11.51 -24.73
CA ASN A 383 -13.15 -12.34 -25.90
C ASN A 383 -14.41 -12.92 -26.55
N GLU A 384 -14.25 -13.63 -27.67
CA GLU A 384 -15.35 -14.26 -28.40
C GLU A 384 -16.11 -15.33 -27.58
N ASP A 385 -15.44 -15.98 -26.64
CA ASP A 385 -16.04 -16.96 -25.71
C ASP A 385 -16.83 -16.29 -24.58
N GLY A 386 -16.82 -14.96 -24.51
CA GLY A 386 -17.49 -14.18 -23.48
C GLY A 386 -16.72 -14.10 -22.15
N ASN A 387 -15.46 -14.51 -22.09
CA ASN A 387 -14.60 -14.35 -20.93
C ASN A 387 -13.94 -12.97 -20.91
N LEU A 388 -13.49 -12.54 -19.73
CA LEU A 388 -12.97 -11.21 -19.48
C LEU A 388 -11.48 -11.22 -19.16
N TRP A 389 -10.71 -10.40 -19.86
CA TRP A 389 -9.37 -9.99 -19.45
C TRP A 389 -9.41 -8.55 -18.94
N MET A 390 -8.96 -8.33 -17.72
CA MET A 390 -9.01 -7.00 -17.12
C MET A 390 -7.67 -6.57 -16.53
N ARG A 391 -7.23 -5.37 -16.87
CA ARG A 391 -6.13 -4.70 -16.21
C ARG A 391 -6.70 -3.86 -15.08
N LEU A 392 -6.48 -4.31 -13.84
CA LEU A 392 -7.04 -3.74 -12.60
C LEU A 392 -6.11 -2.74 -11.90
N SER A 393 -4.96 -2.40 -12.48
CA SER A 393 -4.04 -1.41 -11.94
C SER A 393 -3.05 -1.00 -13.02
N THR A 394 -2.62 0.26 -13.03
CA THR A 394 -1.53 0.76 -13.89
C THR A 394 -0.21 0.03 -13.65
N ASP A 395 0.00 -0.42 -12.41
CA ASP A 395 1.18 -1.21 -12.03
C ASP A 395 1.03 -2.70 -12.38
N ALA A 396 -0.16 -3.15 -12.76
CA ALA A 396 -0.39 -4.52 -13.17
C ALA A 396 0.14 -4.75 -14.59
N VAL A 397 1.30 -5.33 -14.70
CA VAL A 397 1.94 -5.69 -15.97
C VAL A 397 1.14 -6.76 -16.71
N CYS A 398 0.42 -7.62 -15.97
CA CYS A 398 -0.36 -8.71 -16.51
C CYS A 398 -1.86 -8.47 -16.35
N PRO A 399 -2.67 -8.57 -17.42
CA PRO A 399 -4.12 -8.63 -17.29
C PRO A 399 -4.54 -9.85 -16.48
N ILE A 400 -5.61 -9.71 -15.71
CA ILE A 400 -6.23 -10.79 -14.94
C ILE A 400 -7.36 -11.40 -15.77
N PHE A 401 -7.37 -12.71 -15.86
CA PHE A 401 -8.41 -13.46 -16.56
C PHE A 401 -9.57 -13.80 -15.62
N PHE A 402 -10.79 -13.54 -16.08
CA PHE A 402 -12.02 -13.91 -15.39
C PHE A 402 -12.86 -14.77 -16.33
N GLU A 403 -13.33 -15.89 -15.82
CA GLU A 403 -14.22 -16.78 -16.52
C GLU A 403 -15.67 -16.35 -16.30
N ARG A 404 -16.47 -16.32 -17.38
CA ARG A 404 -17.89 -15.99 -17.26
C ARG A 404 -18.63 -17.07 -16.48
N VAL A 405 -19.37 -16.67 -15.45
CA VAL A 405 -20.21 -17.57 -14.69
C VAL A 405 -21.46 -17.89 -15.53
N LYS A 406 -21.73 -19.19 -15.73
CA LYS A 406 -22.86 -19.70 -16.52
C LYS A 406 -24.15 -19.65 -15.72
#